data_9fbd90e66dac001ea1c305b0eb069f23
#
_entry.id   9fbd90e66dac001ea1c305b0eb069f23
#
_cell.length_a   1.000
_cell.length_b   1.000
_cell.length_c   1.000
_cell.angle_alpha   90.00
_cell.angle_beta   90.00
_cell.angle_gamma   90.00
#
_symmetry.space_group_name_H-M   'P 1'
#
loop_
_entity.id
_entity.type
_entity.pdbx_description
1 polymer ?
#
loop_
_entity_poly.entity_id
_entity_poly.type
_entity_poly.pdbx_seq_one_letter_code
_entity_poly.pdbx_strand_id
1 'polypeptide(L)'
;MTSAPGMKVVNIGTRRSQLAIAQVDMIVKHLQTFAPGPEYRSQVVSTMADENQVKSFQDFXNAKSIWTEELEKLLMEKKLDILIFLLLXDVPTILPESCILGIICEREDARDVMVMKQNSAFKSLQSLPSGSVVGTSSVRRKAQIMRHYPNLICEDVRGNLNTRLRKLDAEDSPYACLILAAAGLKRIDLGYRITQYLGPEDGMLYAPGQGALALEVREGDEQTLQLLSSLSHQTTTLACLAEKSLLKTLEGGCSAPVGVHTDWEGDLLVLHSTVTSLDGKQMVEMSTKHVVKTITEAEALGKELADSMIAEGANTILEEIRAGLR
;
A
#
# COMPACT_ATOMS: atom_id res chain seq x y z
N MET A 1 4.48 -12.40 -36.43
CA MET A 1 4.97 -11.93 -35.13
C MET A 1 6.13 -12.84 -34.72
N THR A 2 7.34 -12.36 -34.89
CA THR A 2 8.56 -13.11 -34.56
C THR A 2 8.76 -13.06 -33.05
N SER A 3 8.66 -14.22 -32.39
CA SER A 3 9.04 -14.35 -30.99
C SER A 3 10.50 -13.92 -30.83
N ALA A 4 10.77 -12.98 -29.95
CA ALA A 4 12.14 -12.66 -29.57
C ALA A 4 12.85 -13.93 -29.06
N PRO A 5 14.16 -14.12 -29.34
CA PRO A 5 14.89 -15.28 -28.84
C PRO A 5 14.87 -15.27 -27.32
N GLY A 6 14.12 -16.20 -26.75
CA GLY A 6 13.45 -16.04 -25.51
C GLY A 6 14.16 -16.50 -24.25
N MET A 7 13.87 -15.81 -23.17
CA MET A 7 14.00 -16.38 -21.84
C MET A 7 13.21 -17.70 -21.79
N LYS A 8 13.86 -18.77 -21.40
CA LYS A 8 13.21 -20.08 -21.22
C LYS A 8 12.48 -20.16 -19.88
N VAL A 9 13.03 -19.47 -18.88
CA VAL A 9 12.49 -19.44 -17.50
C VAL A 9 12.53 -18.00 -17.00
N VAL A 10 11.47 -17.56 -16.32
CA VAL A 10 11.36 -16.26 -15.66
C VAL A 10 11.11 -16.52 -14.17
N ASN A 11 12.04 -16.11 -13.33
CA ASN A 11 11.99 -16.32 -11.88
C ASN A 11 11.39 -15.10 -11.19
N ILE A 12 10.27 -15.28 -10.49
CA ILE A 12 9.52 -14.21 -9.84
C ILE A 12 9.67 -14.36 -8.33
N GLY A 13 10.29 -13.39 -7.69
CA GLY A 13 10.53 -13.38 -6.26
C GLY A 13 9.34 -12.89 -5.46
N THR A 14 9.04 -13.56 -4.34
CA THR A 14 7.97 -13.17 -3.44
C THR A 14 8.27 -13.54 -1.99
N ARG A 15 7.54 -12.90 -1.08
CA ARG A 15 7.57 -13.21 0.35
C ARG A 15 6.66 -14.41 0.66
N ARG A 16 6.83 -14.96 1.88
CA ARG A 16 6.16 -16.20 2.31
C ARG A 16 4.68 -16.03 2.69
N SER A 17 4.17 -14.80 2.80
CA SER A 17 2.79 -14.60 3.25
C SER A 17 1.78 -15.07 2.20
N GLN A 18 0.61 -15.57 2.65
CA GLN A 18 -0.47 -16.00 1.76
C GLN A 18 -0.85 -14.91 0.74
N LEU A 19 -0.90 -13.65 1.20
CA LEU A 19 -1.22 -12.51 0.33
C LEU A 19 -0.14 -12.34 -0.75
N ALA A 20 1.15 -12.42 -0.40
CA ALA A 20 2.23 -12.27 -1.37
C ALA A 20 2.21 -13.41 -2.40
N ILE A 21 1.96 -14.62 -1.97
CA ILE A 21 1.83 -15.79 -2.87
C ILE A 21 0.64 -15.58 -3.83
N ALA A 22 -0.53 -15.19 -3.30
CA ALA A 22 -1.72 -14.93 -4.13
C ALA A 22 -1.47 -13.84 -5.18
N GLN A 23 -0.69 -12.81 -4.84
CA GLN A 23 -0.31 -11.75 -5.77
C GLN A 23 0.57 -12.28 -6.91
N VAL A 24 1.55 -13.12 -6.59
CA VAL A 24 2.40 -13.76 -7.61
C VAL A 24 1.57 -14.67 -8.51
N ASP A 25 0.71 -15.50 -7.92
CA ASP A 25 -0.15 -16.42 -8.70
C ASP A 25 -1.03 -15.65 -9.68
N MET A 26 -1.57 -14.50 -9.27
CA MET A 26 -2.38 -13.64 -10.12
C MET A 26 -1.55 -13.10 -11.30
N ILE A 27 -0.33 -12.63 -11.04
CA ILE A 27 0.58 -12.10 -12.08
C ILE A 27 1.02 -13.24 -13.02
N VAL A 28 1.40 -14.40 -12.49
CA VAL A 28 1.80 -15.57 -13.29
C VAL A 28 0.66 -16.00 -14.22
N LYS A 29 -0.56 -16.08 -13.70
CA LYS A 29 -1.75 -16.44 -14.50
C LYS A 29 -1.97 -15.45 -15.66
N HIS A 30 -1.80 -14.15 -15.40
CA HIS A 30 -1.89 -13.12 -16.43
C HIS A 30 -0.80 -13.31 -17.49
N LEU A 31 0.45 -13.49 -17.06
CA LEU A 31 1.59 -13.65 -17.98
C LEU A 31 1.46 -14.92 -18.83
N GLN A 32 1.00 -16.02 -18.27
CA GLN A 32 0.74 -17.26 -19.01
C GLN A 32 -0.27 -17.03 -20.16
N THR A 33 -1.23 -16.13 -19.95
CA THR A 33 -2.26 -15.82 -20.94
C THR A 33 -1.77 -14.84 -22.01
N PHE A 34 -1.10 -13.77 -21.61
CA PHE A 34 -0.79 -12.63 -22.47
C PHE A 34 0.66 -12.56 -22.97
N ALA A 35 1.56 -13.31 -22.33
CA ALA A 35 2.98 -13.42 -22.70
C ALA A 35 3.41 -14.90 -22.66
N PRO A 36 2.73 -15.79 -23.43
CA PRO A 36 3.08 -17.20 -23.41
C PRO A 36 4.46 -17.45 -24.03
N GLY A 37 5.13 -18.48 -23.57
CA GLY A 37 6.45 -18.89 -24.08
C GLY A 37 7.40 -19.28 -22.96
N PRO A 38 7.75 -18.37 -22.05
CA PRO A 38 8.58 -18.72 -20.90
C PRO A 38 7.84 -19.61 -19.89
N GLU A 39 8.61 -20.38 -19.13
CA GLU A 39 8.15 -20.99 -17.89
C GLU A 39 8.25 -19.93 -16.77
N TYR A 40 7.16 -19.62 -16.11
CA TYR A 40 7.12 -18.67 -14.98
C TYR A 40 7.24 -19.45 -13.68
N ARG A 41 8.28 -19.17 -12.90
CA ARG A 41 8.56 -19.83 -11.61
C ARG A 41 8.48 -18.84 -10.46
N SER A 42 7.55 -19.05 -9.55
CA SER A 42 7.51 -18.31 -8.28
C SER A 42 8.58 -18.85 -7.33
N GLN A 43 9.38 -17.96 -6.77
CA GLN A 43 10.37 -18.30 -5.75
C GLN A 43 10.03 -17.58 -4.45
N VAL A 44 9.62 -18.37 -3.47
CA VAL A 44 9.32 -17.85 -2.13
C VAL A 44 10.65 -17.70 -1.39
N VAL A 45 11.00 -16.46 -1.08
CA VAL A 45 12.22 -16.15 -0.32
C VAL A 45 11.84 -15.95 1.15
N SER A 46 12.45 -16.75 2.02
CA SER A 46 12.33 -16.55 3.48
C SER A 46 13.41 -15.56 3.88
N THR A 47 13.02 -14.42 4.38
CA THR A 47 13.94 -13.37 4.81
C THR A 47 14.18 -13.45 6.32
N MET A 48 15.30 -12.94 6.80
CA MET A 48 15.62 -12.87 8.22
C MET A 48 14.54 -12.12 9.02
N ALA A 49 13.85 -11.18 8.38
CA ALA A 49 12.77 -10.41 9.01
C ALA A 49 11.48 -11.24 9.16
N ASP A 50 11.27 -12.27 8.34
CA ASP A 50 10.13 -13.21 8.52
C ASP A 50 10.30 -14.08 9.77
N GLU A 51 11.52 -14.30 10.22
CA GLU A 51 11.85 -15.11 11.41
C GLU A 51 11.74 -14.30 12.71
N ASN A 52 11.88 -12.98 12.66
CA ASN A 52 11.95 -12.08 13.82
C ASN A 52 10.68 -11.22 14.01
N GLN A 53 9.51 -11.84 14.16
CA GLN A 53 8.22 -11.13 14.32
C GLN A 53 8.04 -10.41 15.67
N VAL A 54 9.06 -10.34 16.53
CA VAL A 54 8.91 -9.91 17.94
C VAL A 54 9.31 -8.45 18.20
N LYS A 55 9.94 -7.76 17.25
CA LYS A 55 10.47 -6.39 17.47
C LYS A 55 9.43 -5.28 17.24
N SER A 56 9.66 -4.13 17.87
CA SER A 56 8.74 -2.98 17.86
C SER A 56 8.61 -2.33 16.47
N PHE A 57 7.56 -1.56 16.26
CA PHE A 57 7.29 -0.87 14.99
C PHE A 57 8.38 0.14 14.61
N GLN A 58 9.13 0.66 15.59
CA GLN A 58 10.27 1.56 15.35
C GLN A 58 11.47 0.81 14.73
N ASP A 59 11.63 -0.47 15.06
CA ASP A 59 12.63 -1.34 14.44
C ASP A 59 12.20 -1.78 13.02
N PHE A 60 10.94 -1.66 12.71
CA PHE A 60 10.35 -2.05 11.43
C PHE A 60 10.68 -1.17 10.22
N UNK A 61 10.91 -0.16 10.60
CA UNK A 61 11.24 0.66 9.61
C UNK A 61 12.43 0.25 8.98
N ASN A 62 13.32 -0.03 9.70
CA ASN A 62 14.56 -0.66 9.26
C ASN A 62 14.33 -2.10 8.76
N ALA A 63 13.37 -2.80 9.33
CA ALA A 63 13.06 -4.17 8.92
C ALA A 63 12.40 -4.25 7.52
N LYS A 64 11.60 -3.26 7.12
CA LYS A 64 11.02 -3.21 5.76
C LYS A 64 12.12 -3.13 4.69
N SER A 65 13.15 -2.31 4.92
CA SER A 65 14.28 -2.23 4.00
C SER A 65 15.03 -3.58 3.91
N ILE A 66 15.15 -4.31 5.01
CA ILE A 66 15.88 -5.59 5.04
C ILE A 66 15.23 -6.64 4.13
N TRP A 67 13.90 -6.76 4.13
CA TRP A 67 13.19 -7.69 3.24
C TRP A 67 13.40 -7.36 1.76
N THR A 68 13.28 -6.08 1.45
CA THR A 68 13.43 -5.58 0.08
C THR A 68 14.87 -5.77 -0.39
N GLU A 69 15.84 -5.40 0.45
CA GLU A 69 17.27 -5.52 0.16
C GLU A 69 17.70 -6.96 -0.18
N GLU A 70 17.18 -7.95 0.55
CA GLU A 70 17.50 -9.37 0.28
C GLU A 70 16.95 -9.80 -1.08
N LEU A 71 15.72 -9.40 -1.42
CA LEU A 71 15.10 -9.71 -2.71
C LEU A 71 15.78 -8.95 -3.84
N GLU A 72 16.06 -7.66 -3.66
CA GLU A 72 16.79 -6.82 -4.63
C GLU A 72 18.17 -7.39 -4.92
N LYS A 73 18.88 -7.88 -3.90
CA LYS A 73 20.18 -8.56 -4.08
C LYS A 73 20.04 -9.77 -5.01
N LEU A 74 19.01 -10.60 -4.83
CA LEU A 74 18.77 -11.76 -5.71
C LEU A 74 18.40 -11.31 -7.14
N LEU A 75 17.69 -10.19 -7.27
CA LEU A 75 17.38 -9.58 -8.56
C LEU A 75 18.66 -9.13 -9.27
N MET A 76 19.55 -8.43 -8.56
CA MET A 76 20.85 -7.96 -9.09
C MET A 76 21.79 -9.13 -9.44
N GLU A 77 21.76 -10.22 -8.67
CA GLU A 77 22.54 -11.45 -8.93
C GLU A 77 21.94 -12.30 -10.06
N LYS A 78 20.85 -11.85 -10.71
CA LYS A 78 20.14 -12.57 -11.79
C LYS A 78 19.57 -13.92 -11.36
N LYS A 79 19.36 -14.12 -10.07
CA LYS A 79 18.66 -15.29 -9.52
C LYS A 79 17.15 -15.12 -9.61
N LEU A 80 16.69 -13.87 -9.59
CA LEU A 80 15.32 -13.47 -9.85
C LEU A 80 15.29 -12.51 -11.05
N ASP A 81 14.19 -12.45 -11.74
CA ASP A 81 13.98 -11.55 -12.89
C ASP A 81 12.96 -10.46 -12.56
N ILE A 82 12.02 -10.76 -11.68
CA ILE A 82 10.93 -9.86 -11.31
C ILE A 82 10.71 -9.96 -9.80
N LEU A 83 10.50 -8.82 -9.15
CA LEU A 83 9.96 -8.76 -7.78
C LEU A 83 8.58 -8.16 -7.82
N ILE A 84 7.67 -8.69 -7.01
CA ILE A 84 6.30 -8.17 -6.90
C ILE A 84 6.11 -7.59 -5.50
N PHE A 85 5.75 -6.33 -5.45
CA PHE A 85 5.57 -5.57 -4.20
C PHE A 85 4.21 -4.90 -4.15
N LEU A 86 3.69 -4.74 -2.94
CA LEU A 86 2.68 -3.72 -2.68
C LEU A 86 3.35 -2.35 -2.79
N LEU A 87 2.90 -1.51 -3.69
CA LEU A 87 3.54 -0.22 -4.00
C LEU A 87 3.74 0.64 -2.75
N LEU A 88 2.86 0.57 -1.84
CA LEU A 88 2.94 1.30 -0.58
C LEU A 88 3.93 0.70 0.43
N UNK A 89 3.84 -0.40 0.47
CA UNK A 89 4.40 -0.94 1.56
C UNK A 89 5.73 -1.37 1.39
N ASP A 90 5.90 -1.83 0.38
CA ASP A 90 7.13 -2.60 0.25
C ASP A 90 8.19 -1.84 -0.57
N VAL A 91 7.77 -0.92 -1.40
CA VAL A 91 8.67 -0.16 -2.30
C VAL A 91 9.29 1.01 -1.55
N PRO A 92 10.62 1.06 -1.41
CA PRO A 92 11.29 2.22 -0.83
C PRO A 92 11.03 3.50 -1.63
N THR A 93 11.15 4.64 -0.99
CA THR A 93 11.08 5.94 -1.69
C THR A 93 12.25 6.12 -2.67
N ILE A 94 13.38 5.45 -2.39
CA ILE A 94 14.58 5.43 -3.25
C ILE A 94 14.94 3.95 -3.48
N LEU A 95 14.96 3.52 -4.74
CA LEU A 95 15.39 2.18 -5.13
C LEU A 95 16.93 2.13 -5.29
N PRO A 96 17.54 0.94 -5.22
CA PRO A 96 18.95 0.80 -5.62
C PRO A 96 19.16 1.28 -7.07
N GLU A 97 20.34 1.84 -7.35
CA GLU A 97 20.66 2.41 -8.68
C GLU A 97 20.49 1.43 -9.85
N SER A 98 20.55 0.13 -9.58
CA SER A 98 20.44 -0.91 -10.62
C SER A 98 19.04 -1.52 -10.73
N CYS A 99 18.05 -0.96 -10.03
CA CYS A 99 16.67 -1.46 -10.02
C CYS A 99 15.70 -0.34 -10.37
N ILE A 100 14.64 -0.69 -11.10
CA ILE A 100 13.57 0.26 -11.47
C ILE A 100 12.21 -0.36 -11.19
N LEU A 101 11.23 0.50 -10.91
CA LEU A 101 9.82 0.12 -10.98
C LEU A 101 9.47 0.01 -12.46
N GLY A 102 9.45 -1.21 -12.96
CA GLY A 102 9.18 -1.46 -14.37
C GLY A 102 7.72 -1.22 -14.73
N ILE A 103 6.81 -1.72 -13.90
CA ILE A 103 5.36 -1.73 -14.19
C ILE A 103 4.58 -1.48 -12.91
N ILE A 104 3.50 -0.69 -13.03
CA ILE A 104 2.44 -0.60 -12.00
C ILE A 104 1.17 -1.19 -12.63
N CYS A 105 0.63 -2.22 -11.98
CA CYS A 105 -0.55 -2.95 -12.45
C CYS A 105 -1.84 -2.20 -12.16
N GLU A 106 -2.92 -2.60 -12.83
CA GLU A 106 -4.26 -2.10 -12.52
C GLU A 106 -4.52 -2.21 -11.01
N ARG A 107 -4.98 -1.12 -10.42
CA ARG A 107 -5.17 -0.99 -8.97
C ARG A 107 -6.41 -1.75 -8.52
N GLU A 108 -6.26 -2.62 -7.53
CA GLU A 108 -7.39 -3.15 -6.77
C GLU A 108 -7.91 -2.02 -5.85
N ASP A 109 -9.15 -2.14 -5.41
CA ASP A 109 -9.83 -1.18 -4.53
C ASP A 109 -8.88 -0.64 -3.43
N ALA A 110 -8.55 0.64 -3.52
CA ALA A 110 -7.58 1.30 -2.64
C ALA A 110 -8.13 1.57 -1.24
N ARG A 111 -9.45 1.52 -1.06
CA ARG A 111 -10.11 1.93 0.19
C ARG A 111 -9.70 1.08 1.38
N ASP A 112 -9.76 1.70 2.54
CA ASP A 112 -9.82 0.98 3.80
C ASP A 112 -11.22 0.40 3.98
N VAL A 113 -11.32 -0.65 4.79
CA VAL A 113 -12.59 -1.29 5.10
C VAL A 113 -12.67 -1.64 6.57
N MET A 114 -13.87 -1.56 7.09
CA MET A 114 -14.19 -2.10 8.41
C MET A 114 -14.60 -3.56 8.29
N VAL A 115 -14.00 -4.40 9.12
CA VAL A 115 -14.35 -5.82 9.25
C VAL A 115 -14.83 -6.03 10.68
N MET A 116 -16.09 -6.37 10.85
CA MET A 116 -16.69 -6.61 12.16
C MET A 116 -16.37 -8.01 12.69
N LYS A 117 -16.36 -8.15 14.02
CA LYS A 117 -16.40 -9.45 14.67
C LYS A 117 -17.64 -10.23 14.16
N GLN A 118 -17.50 -11.54 13.96
CA GLN A 118 -18.59 -12.35 13.42
C GLN A 118 -19.84 -12.22 14.30
N ASN A 119 -21.00 -12.24 13.63
CA ASN A 119 -22.32 -12.14 14.25
C ASN A 119 -22.62 -10.77 14.92
N SER A 120 -21.82 -9.75 14.65
CA SER A 120 -22.09 -8.38 15.15
C SER A 120 -23.34 -7.81 14.48
N ALA A 121 -24.14 -7.10 15.27
CA ALA A 121 -25.31 -6.34 14.80
C ALA A 121 -24.90 -5.03 14.12
N PHE A 122 -23.71 -4.50 14.44
CA PHE A 122 -23.25 -3.20 13.94
C PHE A 122 -22.70 -3.31 12.52
N LYS A 123 -22.94 -2.31 11.68
CA LYS A 123 -22.61 -2.32 10.25
C LYS A 123 -21.77 -1.13 9.79
N SER A 124 -21.49 -0.16 10.67
CA SER A 124 -20.69 1.03 10.34
C SER A 124 -19.93 1.52 11.55
N LEU A 125 -18.85 2.29 11.31
CA LEU A 125 -18.09 2.95 12.40
C LEU A 125 -19.01 3.86 13.23
N GLN A 126 -19.90 4.58 12.57
CA GLN A 126 -20.85 5.49 13.21
C GLN A 126 -21.81 4.75 14.16
N SER A 127 -22.12 3.48 13.90
CA SER A 127 -23.08 2.71 14.70
C SER A 127 -22.43 2.06 15.93
N LEU A 128 -21.09 2.08 16.06
CA LEU A 128 -20.40 1.44 17.17
C LEU A 128 -20.64 2.19 18.49
N PRO A 129 -20.91 1.48 19.59
CA PRO A 129 -21.02 2.10 20.92
C PRO A 129 -19.72 2.82 21.32
N SER A 130 -19.88 3.87 22.11
CA SER A 130 -18.74 4.58 22.72
C SER A 130 -17.86 3.59 23.51
N GLY A 131 -16.55 3.73 23.37
CA GLY A 131 -15.58 2.83 23.99
C GLY A 131 -15.30 1.55 23.20
N SER A 132 -15.96 1.35 22.04
CA SER A 132 -15.66 0.18 21.19
C SER A 132 -14.21 0.22 20.70
N VAL A 133 -13.54 -0.93 20.74
CA VAL A 133 -12.13 -1.04 20.37
C VAL A 133 -12.01 -1.38 18.89
N VAL A 134 -11.30 -0.52 18.15
CA VAL A 134 -10.98 -0.67 16.73
C VAL A 134 -9.54 -1.15 16.61
N GLY A 135 -9.33 -2.32 16.01
CA GLY A 135 -8.00 -2.89 15.84
C GLY A 135 -7.31 -2.36 14.59
N THR A 136 -6.22 -1.63 14.77
CA THR A 136 -5.33 -1.21 13.68
C THR A 136 -3.97 -0.79 14.25
N SER A 137 -2.87 -1.17 13.57
CA SER A 137 -1.53 -0.68 13.91
C SER A 137 -1.06 0.42 12.96
N SER A 138 -1.92 0.86 12.04
CA SER A 138 -1.61 1.95 11.10
C SER A 138 -1.79 3.30 11.79
N VAL A 139 -0.70 4.04 11.86
CA VAL A 139 -0.67 5.40 12.44
C VAL A 139 -1.70 6.30 11.74
N ARG A 140 -1.73 6.25 10.40
CA ARG A 140 -2.71 7.01 9.59
C ARG A 140 -4.15 6.68 9.98
N ARG A 141 -4.49 5.38 10.02
CA ARG A 141 -5.86 4.95 10.35
C ARG A 141 -6.25 5.38 11.76
N LYS A 142 -5.34 5.22 12.73
CA LYS A 142 -5.58 5.68 14.11
C LYS A 142 -5.88 7.17 14.15
N ALA A 143 -5.01 7.99 13.53
CA ALA A 143 -5.16 9.45 13.51
C ALA A 143 -6.51 9.88 12.93
N GLN A 144 -6.91 9.31 11.79
CA GLN A 144 -8.18 9.60 11.14
C GLN A 144 -9.38 9.14 11.99
N ILE A 145 -9.30 7.95 12.60
CA ILE A 145 -10.39 7.45 13.48
C ILE A 145 -10.50 8.35 14.71
N MET A 146 -9.40 8.72 15.35
CA MET A 146 -9.42 9.61 16.50
C MET A 146 -10.01 10.98 16.15
N ARG A 147 -9.79 11.46 14.93
CA ARG A 147 -10.34 12.72 14.42
C ARG A 147 -11.85 12.66 14.24
N HIS A 148 -12.33 11.62 13.54
CA HIS A 148 -13.73 11.56 13.06
C HIS A 148 -14.65 10.76 13.99
N TYR A 149 -14.07 9.87 14.83
CA TYR A 149 -14.81 8.98 15.74
C TYR A 149 -14.16 9.01 17.13
N PRO A 150 -14.12 10.20 17.80
CA PRO A 150 -13.34 10.35 19.03
C PRO A 150 -13.86 9.52 20.21
N ASN A 151 -15.04 8.92 20.09
CA ASN A 151 -15.61 8.03 21.11
C ASN A 151 -15.12 6.58 20.98
N LEU A 152 -14.36 6.24 19.91
CA LEU A 152 -13.82 4.91 19.70
C LEU A 152 -12.38 4.83 20.24
N ILE A 153 -11.94 3.63 20.58
CA ILE A 153 -10.60 3.38 21.09
C ILE A 153 -9.81 2.60 20.02
N CYS A 154 -8.62 3.07 19.70
CA CYS A 154 -7.75 2.38 18.72
C CYS A 154 -6.69 1.56 19.45
N GLU A 155 -6.61 0.26 19.16
CA GLU A 155 -5.58 -0.63 19.69
C GLU A 155 -4.81 -1.34 18.57
N ASP A 156 -3.56 -1.67 18.85
CA ASP A 156 -2.70 -2.37 17.91
C ASP A 156 -3.18 -3.80 17.67
N VAL A 157 -3.21 -4.17 16.39
CA VAL A 157 -3.39 -5.57 15.98
C VAL A 157 -2.31 -5.95 14.98
N ARG A 158 -1.55 -6.97 15.27
CA ARG A 158 -0.38 -7.40 14.47
C ARG A 158 -0.56 -8.81 13.91
N GLY A 159 0.21 -9.10 12.87
CA GLY A 159 0.20 -10.35 12.14
C GLY A 159 -0.27 -10.18 10.71
N ASN A 160 -0.27 -11.26 9.95
CA ASN A 160 -0.85 -11.27 8.59
C ASN A 160 -2.39 -11.21 8.68
N LEU A 161 -3.06 -11.05 7.55
CA LEU A 161 -4.53 -10.87 7.50
C LEU A 161 -5.27 -11.98 8.24
N ASN A 162 -4.92 -13.24 8.01
CA ASN A 162 -5.58 -14.38 8.65
C ASN A 162 -5.40 -14.36 10.18
N THR A 163 -4.20 -14.01 10.64
CA THR A 163 -3.90 -13.87 12.07
C THR A 163 -4.74 -12.76 12.70
N ARG A 164 -4.86 -11.61 12.01
CA ARG A 164 -5.68 -10.49 12.51
C ARG A 164 -7.15 -10.87 12.58
N LEU A 165 -7.68 -11.54 11.56
CA LEU A 165 -9.08 -11.99 11.55
C LEU A 165 -9.33 -13.01 12.67
N ARG A 166 -8.41 -13.94 12.88
CA ARG A 166 -8.52 -14.91 13.97
C ARG A 166 -8.53 -14.20 15.35
N LYS A 167 -7.70 -13.17 15.53
CA LYS A 167 -7.70 -12.34 16.74
C LYS A 167 -9.02 -11.60 16.93
N LEU A 168 -9.61 -11.09 15.83
CA LEU A 168 -10.90 -10.42 15.86
C LEU A 168 -12.02 -11.37 16.30
N ASP A 169 -12.01 -12.59 15.74
CA ASP A 169 -13.10 -13.56 15.94
C ASP A 169 -12.96 -14.40 17.22
N ALA A 170 -11.84 -14.28 17.94
CA ALA A 170 -11.63 -14.99 19.21
C ALA A 170 -12.71 -14.57 20.23
N GLU A 171 -13.14 -15.53 21.04
CA GLU A 171 -14.20 -15.31 22.05
C GLU A 171 -13.85 -14.16 23.00
N ASP A 172 -12.59 -14.14 23.45
CA ASP A 172 -12.03 -13.15 24.37
C ASP A 172 -11.43 -11.91 23.68
N SER A 173 -11.73 -11.71 22.39
CA SER A 173 -11.19 -10.59 21.60
C SER A 173 -11.60 -9.25 22.17
N PRO A 174 -10.67 -8.30 22.40
CA PRO A 174 -11.03 -6.95 22.80
C PRO A 174 -11.63 -6.15 21.64
N TYR A 175 -11.41 -6.57 20.38
CA TYR A 175 -11.76 -5.79 19.19
C TYR A 175 -13.25 -5.95 18.83
N ALA A 176 -13.93 -4.83 18.63
CA ALA A 176 -15.26 -4.80 18.01
C ALA A 176 -15.13 -4.98 16.48
N CYS A 177 -14.09 -4.36 15.90
CA CYS A 177 -13.80 -4.45 14.47
C CYS A 177 -12.33 -4.24 14.18
N LEU A 178 -11.92 -4.52 12.94
CA LEU A 178 -10.59 -4.18 12.40
C LEU A 178 -10.72 -3.23 11.22
N ILE A 179 -9.73 -2.36 11.03
CA ILE A 179 -9.60 -1.58 9.80
C ILE A 179 -8.46 -2.19 8.97
N LEU A 180 -8.81 -2.64 7.77
CA LEU A 180 -7.92 -3.34 6.85
C LEU A 180 -7.99 -2.70 5.46
N ALA A 181 -7.09 -3.07 4.56
CA ALA A 181 -7.15 -2.65 3.14
C ALA A 181 -8.05 -3.63 2.37
N ALA A 182 -9.01 -3.10 1.62
CA ALA A 182 -9.92 -3.90 0.79
C ALA A 182 -9.16 -4.84 -0.14
N ALA A 183 -8.14 -4.31 -0.83
CA ALA A 183 -7.33 -5.05 -1.79
C ALA A 183 -6.73 -6.34 -1.19
N GLY A 184 -6.25 -6.27 0.05
CA GLY A 184 -5.68 -7.44 0.72
C GLY A 184 -6.67 -8.55 0.93
N LEU A 185 -7.88 -8.20 1.39
CA LEU A 185 -8.95 -9.17 1.64
C LEU A 185 -9.47 -9.78 0.32
N LYS A 186 -9.66 -8.95 -0.70
CA LYS A 186 -10.15 -9.41 -2.01
C LYS A 186 -9.18 -10.42 -2.64
N ARG A 187 -7.87 -10.15 -2.57
CA ARG A 187 -6.82 -11.00 -3.19
C ARG A 187 -6.69 -12.40 -2.57
N ILE A 188 -7.18 -12.58 -1.33
CA ILE A 188 -7.16 -13.90 -0.68
C ILE A 188 -8.57 -14.44 -0.43
N ASP A 189 -9.53 -14.00 -1.26
CA ASP A 189 -10.93 -14.44 -1.24
C ASP A 189 -11.66 -14.22 0.09
N LEU A 190 -11.24 -13.23 0.85
CA LEU A 190 -11.87 -12.83 2.13
C LEU A 190 -12.69 -11.53 1.99
N GLY A 191 -13.01 -11.13 0.76
CA GLY A 191 -13.84 -9.95 0.50
C GLY A 191 -15.22 -10.01 1.16
N TYR A 192 -15.77 -11.22 1.35
CA TYR A 192 -17.06 -11.42 2.03
C TYR A 192 -17.05 -10.97 3.51
N ARG A 193 -15.87 -10.79 4.11
CA ARG A 193 -15.72 -10.30 5.49
C ARG A 193 -15.87 -8.78 5.60
N ILE A 194 -15.86 -8.06 4.48
CA ILE A 194 -15.97 -6.59 4.46
C ILE A 194 -17.38 -6.18 4.92
N THR A 195 -17.45 -5.40 6.00
CA THR A 195 -18.72 -4.89 6.53
C THR A 195 -19.04 -3.51 5.98
N GLN A 196 -18.01 -2.60 5.91
CA GLN A 196 -18.18 -1.25 5.39
C GLN A 196 -16.92 -0.87 4.62
N TYR A 197 -17.09 -0.31 3.42
CA TYR A 197 -16.01 0.40 2.71
C TYR A 197 -15.93 1.81 3.29
N LEU A 198 -14.71 2.29 3.48
CA LEU A 198 -14.45 3.60 4.11
C LEU A 198 -13.83 4.54 3.08
N GLY A 199 -14.40 5.70 2.95
CA GLY A 199 -13.99 6.72 1.99
C GLY A 199 -13.90 8.10 2.59
N PRO A 200 -13.72 9.13 1.75
CA PRO A 200 -13.68 10.52 2.21
C PRO A 200 -14.94 10.92 3.02
N GLU A 201 -16.10 10.40 2.65
CA GLU A 201 -17.38 10.62 3.34
C GLU A 201 -17.37 10.09 4.78
N ASP A 202 -16.48 9.14 5.09
CA ASP A 202 -16.29 8.59 6.44
C ASP A 202 -15.09 9.25 7.14
N GLY A 203 -14.44 10.22 6.51
CA GLY A 203 -13.21 10.83 7.01
C GLY A 203 -11.98 9.92 6.87
N MET A 204 -12.05 8.93 5.96
CA MET A 204 -10.98 7.93 5.81
C MET A 204 -10.39 8.00 4.41
N LEU A 205 -9.16 8.50 4.33
CA LEU A 205 -8.36 8.49 3.11
C LEU A 205 -7.31 7.40 3.21
N TYR A 206 -7.11 6.64 2.13
CA TYR A 206 -6.19 5.50 2.12
C TYR A 206 -4.72 5.96 2.04
N ALA A 207 -3.80 5.02 2.19
CA ALA A 207 -2.37 5.33 2.12
C ALA A 207 -1.88 5.43 0.67
N PRO A 208 -0.91 6.32 0.37
CA PRO A 208 -0.36 6.44 -1.00
C PRO A 208 0.06 5.08 -1.57
N GLY A 209 -0.40 4.76 -2.78
CA GLY A 209 -0.13 3.50 -3.45
C GLY A 209 -0.91 2.30 -2.94
N GLN A 210 -1.79 2.46 -1.95
CA GLN A 210 -2.57 1.34 -1.40
C GLN A 210 -3.37 0.63 -2.50
N GLY A 211 -3.33 -0.69 -2.52
CA GLY A 211 -4.04 -1.52 -3.50
C GLY A 211 -3.29 -1.76 -4.81
N ALA A 212 -2.29 -0.95 -5.14
CA ALA A 212 -1.50 -1.13 -6.37
C ALA A 212 -0.38 -2.14 -6.16
N LEU A 213 -0.13 -2.97 -7.18
CA LEU A 213 1.05 -3.82 -7.27
C LEU A 213 2.07 -3.16 -8.20
N ALA A 214 3.31 -3.18 -7.77
CA ALA A 214 4.44 -2.71 -8.56
C ALA A 214 5.38 -3.89 -8.82
N LEU A 215 5.88 -3.97 -10.06
CA LEU A 215 6.86 -4.97 -10.46
C LEU A 215 8.20 -4.27 -10.62
N GLU A 216 9.17 -4.72 -9.84
CA GLU A 216 10.52 -4.22 -9.89
C GLU A 216 11.37 -5.15 -10.74
N VAL A 217 12.20 -4.57 -11.59
CA VAL A 217 13.12 -5.27 -12.51
C VAL A 217 14.48 -4.57 -12.49
N ARG A 218 15.48 -5.23 -13.05
CA ARG A 218 16.80 -4.62 -13.25
C ARG A 218 16.71 -3.45 -14.23
N GLU A 219 17.45 -2.39 -13.99
CA GLU A 219 17.61 -1.31 -14.94
C GLU A 219 18.22 -1.84 -16.24
N GLY A 220 17.64 -1.43 -17.39
CA GLY A 220 18.11 -1.87 -18.72
C GLY A 220 17.64 -3.26 -19.14
N ASP A 221 16.82 -3.94 -18.36
CA ASP A 221 16.28 -5.26 -18.72
C ASP A 221 15.04 -5.10 -19.61
N GLU A 222 15.27 -4.62 -20.84
CA GLU A 222 14.21 -4.36 -21.83
C GLU A 222 13.39 -5.62 -22.15
N GLN A 223 14.03 -6.78 -22.12
CA GLN A 223 13.37 -8.06 -22.41
C GLN A 223 12.29 -8.36 -21.36
N THR A 224 12.64 -8.21 -20.08
CA THR A 224 11.68 -8.38 -18.99
C THR A 224 10.59 -7.31 -19.04
N LEU A 225 10.94 -6.04 -19.30
CA LEU A 225 9.95 -4.94 -19.41
C LEU A 225 8.95 -5.21 -20.53
N GLN A 226 9.41 -5.69 -21.69
CA GLN A 226 8.53 -6.02 -22.81
C GLN A 226 7.56 -7.15 -22.43
N LEU A 227 8.07 -8.18 -21.74
CA LEU A 227 7.27 -9.31 -21.25
C LEU A 227 6.14 -8.83 -20.32
N LEU A 228 6.42 -7.84 -19.48
CA LEU A 228 5.49 -7.31 -18.48
C LEU A 228 4.52 -6.26 -19.04
N SER A 229 4.71 -5.81 -20.29
CA SER A 229 3.98 -4.66 -20.86
C SER A 229 2.46 -4.79 -20.78
N SER A 230 1.92 -6.01 -20.89
CA SER A 230 0.48 -6.28 -20.82
C SER A 230 -0.12 -6.04 -19.41
N LEU A 231 0.71 -5.93 -18.39
CA LEU A 231 0.29 -5.65 -17.01
C LEU A 231 0.24 -4.17 -16.70
N SER A 232 0.82 -3.32 -17.59
CA SER A 232 0.90 -1.87 -17.34
C SER A 232 -0.49 -1.23 -17.40
N HIS A 233 -0.80 -0.40 -16.41
CA HIS A 233 -2.07 0.32 -16.34
C HIS A 233 -1.82 1.81 -16.15
N GLN A 234 -1.99 2.57 -17.23
CA GLN A 234 -1.57 3.98 -17.29
C GLN A 234 -2.24 4.84 -16.21
N THR A 235 -3.56 4.77 -16.10
CA THR A 235 -4.29 5.61 -15.12
C THR A 235 -3.88 5.29 -13.68
N THR A 236 -3.68 4.02 -13.35
CA THR A 236 -3.14 3.63 -12.04
C THR A 236 -1.72 4.16 -11.84
N THR A 237 -0.87 4.03 -12.86
CA THR A 237 0.52 4.49 -12.78
C THR A 237 0.58 5.98 -12.47
N LEU A 238 -0.16 6.80 -13.22
CA LEU A 238 -0.18 8.25 -13.03
C LEU A 238 -0.73 8.64 -11.65
N ALA A 239 -1.84 8.02 -11.21
CA ALA A 239 -2.40 8.29 -9.89
C ALA A 239 -1.41 7.92 -8.78
N CYS A 240 -0.82 6.73 -8.84
CA CYS A 240 0.14 6.28 -7.82
C CYS A 240 1.42 7.12 -7.78
N LEU A 241 1.90 7.59 -8.94
CA LEU A 241 3.08 8.47 -8.99
C LEU A 241 2.78 9.86 -8.41
N ALA A 242 1.58 10.40 -8.64
CA ALA A 242 1.13 11.65 -7.99
C ALA A 242 1.09 11.48 -6.47
N GLU A 243 0.47 10.38 -5.98
CA GLU A 243 0.41 10.05 -4.54
C GLU A 243 1.81 9.90 -3.94
N LYS A 244 2.72 9.22 -4.66
CA LYS A 244 4.10 8.97 -4.21
C LYS A 244 4.91 10.27 -4.18
N SER A 245 4.74 11.14 -5.17
CA SER A 245 5.39 12.45 -5.24
C SER A 245 4.95 13.34 -4.07
N LEU A 246 3.65 13.36 -3.76
CA LEU A 246 3.10 14.05 -2.59
C LEU A 246 3.77 13.55 -1.31
N LEU A 247 3.78 12.24 -1.08
CA LEU A 247 4.37 11.64 0.12
C LEU A 247 5.87 11.98 0.25
N LYS A 248 6.60 11.91 -0.86
CA LYS A 248 8.04 12.22 -0.92
C LYS A 248 8.29 13.70 -0.56
N THR A 249 7.49 14.61 -1.11
CA THR A 249 7.63 16.06 -0.86
C THR A 249 7.31 16.43 0.59
N LEU A 250 6.30 15.78 1.18
CA LEU A 250 5.99 15.94 2.62
C LEU A 250 7.08 15.33 3.51
N GLU A 251 8.10 14.68 2.93
CA GLU A 251 9.10 13.92 3.67
C GLU A 251 8.46 12.88 4.61
N GLY A 252 7.25 12.47 4.27
CA GLY A 252 6.52 11.47 5.03
C GLY A 252 7.03 10.08 4.70
N GLY A 253 7.60 9.40 5.68
CA GLY A 253 7.86 7.96 5.55
C GLY A 253 6.58 7.15 5.81
N CYS A 254 6.69 5.84 5.78
CA CYS A 254 5.57 4.91 6.06
C CYS A 254 4.92 5.10 7.44
N SER A 255 5.56 5.84 8.33
CA SER A 255 5.06 6.15 9.68
C SER A 255 4.33 7.50 9.77
N ALA A 256 4.28 8.27 8.68
CA ALA A 256 3.56 9.54 8.67
C ALA A 256 2.03 9.29 8.50
N PRO A 257 1.18 10.01 9.22
CA PRO A 257 -0.28 9.87 9.10
C PRO A 257 -0.82 10.67 7.91
N VAL A 258 -0.34 10.32 6.71
CA VAL A 258 -0.74 10.92 5.44
C VAL A 258 -1.78 10.02 4.77
N GLY A 259 -2.96 10.56 4.50
CA GLY A 259 -4.01 9.90 3.74
C GLY A 259 -4.16 10.53 2.37
N VAL A 260 -4.52 9.74 1.37
CA VAL A 260 -4.78 10.23 0.01
C VAL A 260 -6.06 9.61 -0.55
N HIS A 261 -6.65 10.30 -1.52
CA HIS A 261 -7.71 9.78 -2.36
C HIS A 261 -7.50 10.34 -3.76
N THR A 262 -7.47 9.47 -4.77
CA THR A 262 -7.40 9.88 -6.17
C THR A 262 -8.63 9.42 -6.93
N ASP A 263 -9.09 10.26 -7.86
CA ASP A 263 -10.17 9.93 -8.76
C ASP A 263 -9.91 10.58 -10.12
N TRP A 264 -10.55 10.07 -11.16
CA TRP A 264 -10.43 10.58 -12.53
C TRP A 264 -11.75 11.18 -12.99
N GLU A 265 -11.72 12.45 -13.38
CA GLU A 265 -12.83 13.15 -14.03
C GLU A 265 -12.44 13.38 -15.51
N GLY A 266 -12.62 12.35 -16.34
CA GLY A 266 -12.08 12.37 -17.71
C GLY A 266 -10.55 12.34 -17.67
N ASP A 267 -9.90 13.36 -18.28
CA ASP A 267 -8.44 13.51 -18.26
C ASP A 267 -7.92 14.23 -16.99
N LEU A 268 -8.81 14.69 -16.11
CA LEU A 268 -8.44 15.38 -14.88
C LEU A 268 -8.17 14.35 -13.78
N LEU A 269 -6.97 14.33 -13.25
CA LEU A 269 -6.66 13.57 -12.02
C LEU A 269 -6.94 14.49 -10.83
N VAL A 270 -7.87 14.08 -9.98
CA VAL A 270 -8.16 14.72 -8.71
C VAL A 270 -7.29 14.04 -7.65
N LEU A 271 -6.55 14.83 -6.88
CA LEU A 271 -5.76 14.33 -5.75
C LEU A 271 -6.18 15.08 -4.49
N HIS A 272 -6.71 14.34 -3.54
CA HIS A 272 -7.13 14.81 -2.23
C HIS A 272 -6.21 14.21 -1.18
N SER A 273 -5.76 14.99 -0.19
CA SER A 273 -4.85 14.49 0.85
C SER A 273 -5.12 15.12 2.21
N THR A 274 -4.80 14.33 3.25
CA THR A 274 -4.79 14.79 4.64
C THR A 274 -3.47 14.44 5.32
N VAL A 275 -3.01 15.35 6.18
CA VAL A 275 -1.96 15.10 7.19
C VAL A 275 -2.62 15.36 8.55
N THR A 276 -2.64 14.34 9.42
CA THR A 276 -3.37 14.40 10.71
C THR A 276 -2.40 14.12 11.86
N SER A 277 -2.49 14.87 12.97
CA SER A 277 -1.68 14.59 14.17
C SER A 277 -2.07 13.24 14.78
N LEU A 278 -1.16 12.61 15.52
CA LEU A 278 -1.39 11.26 16.10
C LEU A 278 -2.62 11.21 17.01
N ASP A 279 -2.96 12.31 17.66
CA ASP A 279 -4.13 12.42 18.54
C ASP A 279 -5.40 12.88 17.80
N GLY A 280 -5.33 13.10 16.49
CA GLY A 280 -6.45 13.53 15.66
C GLY A 280 -6.86 15.00 15.80
N LYS A 281 -6.20 15.79 16.66
CA LYS A 281 -6.64 17.16 16.95
C LYS A 281 -6.30 18.16 15.86
N GLN A 282 -5.13 18.02 15.24
CA GLN A 282 -4.68 18.89 14.16
C GLN A 282 -4.78 18.14 12.82
N MET A 283 -5.19 18.83 11.77
CA MET A 283 -5.28 18.25 10.43
C MET A 283 -5.13 19.36 9.39
N VAL A 284 -4.34 19.08 8.38
CA VAL A 284 -4.33 19.83 7.12
C VAL A 284 -4.95 18.95 6.07
N GLU A 285 -5.95 19.45 5.38
CA GLU A 285 -6.69 18.72 4.34
C GLU A 285 -6.81 19.61 3.11
N MET A 286 -6.39 19.11 1.96
CA MET A 286 -6.41 19.86 0.70
C MET A 286 -6.65 18.95 -0.49
N SER A 287 -7.08 19.56 -1.59
CA SER A 287 -7.33 18.85 -2.86
C SER A 287 -6.89 19.75 -4.02
N THR A 288 -6.40 19.11 -5.07
CA THR A 288 -6.08 19.77 -6.34
C THR A 288 -6.47 18.87 -7.50
N LYS A 289 -6.61 19.43 -8.69
CA LYS A 289 -6.84 18.62 -9.89
C LYS A 289 -6.26 19.31 -11.15
N HIS A 290 -5.65 18.49 -12.00
CA HIS A 290 -5.09 18.95 -13.29
C HIS A 290 -5.28 17.86 -14.34
N VAL A 291 -5.20 18.25 -15.61
CA VAL A 291 -5.06 17.31 -16.72
C VAL A 291 -3.70 16.62 -16.55
N VAL A 292 -3.71 15.29 -16.49
CA VAL A 292 -2.49 14.48 -16.30
C VAL A 292 -2.44 13.39 -17.36
N LYS A 293 -1.42 13.45 -18.20
CA LYS A 293 -1.20 12.49 -19.31
C LYS A 293 0.19 11.84 -19.24
N THR A 294 1.12 12.45 -18.49
CA THR A 294 2.51 12.03 -18.40
C THR A 294 2.94 11.83 -16.94
N ILE A 295 3.99 11.07 -16.75
CA ILE A 295 4.63 10.85 -15.44
C ILE A 295 5.04 12.19 -14.81
N THR A 296 5.66 13.07 -15.61
CA THR A 296 6.10 14.39 -15.15
C THR A 296 4.93 15.23 -14.62
N GLU A 297 3.81 15.21 -15.33
CA GLU A 297 2.59 15.92 -14.89
C GLU A 297 2.01 15.34 -13.62
N ALA A 298 2.03 14.01 -13.48
CA ALA A 298 1.57 13.31 -12.26
C ALA A 298 2.43 13.70 -11.05
N GLU A 299 3.75 13.64 -11.22
CA GLU A 299 4.69 14.01 -10.15
C GLU A 299 4.55 15.49 -9.78
N ALA A 300 4.36 16.38 -10.77
CA ALA A 300 4.15 17.81 -10.56
C ALA A 300 2.88 18.05 -9.73
N LEU A 301 1.78 17.35 -10.05
CA LEU A 301 0.51 17.45 -9.31
C LEU A 301 0.71 17.09 -7.82
N GLY A 302 1.39 15.96 -7.56
CA GLY A 302 1.66 15.51 -6.19
C GLY A 302 2.52 16.51 -5.42
N LYS A 303 3.56 17.02 -6.06
CA LYS A 303 4.46 18.03 -5.47
C LYS A 303 3.71 19.32 -5.15
N GLU A 304 2.93 19.84 -6.09
CA GLU A 304 2.14 21.07 -5.94
C GLU A 304 1.21 20.99 -4.72
N LEU A 305 0.48 19.87 -4.60
CA LEU A 305 -0.41 19.68 -3.45
C LEU A 305 0.38 19.63 -2.13
N ALA A 306 1.51 18.91 -2.12
CA ALA A 306 2.35 18.82 -0.93
C ALA A 306 2.90 20.19 -0.52
N ASP A 307 3.41 20.99 -1.47
CA ASP A 307 3.93 22.35 -1.20
C ASP A 307 2.81 23.22 -0.60
N SER A 308 1.60 23.13 -1.12
CA SER A 308 0.44 23.85 -0.59
C SER A 308 0.09 23.40 0.82
N MET A 309 0.11 22.08 1.09
CA MET A 309 -0.14 21.54 2.44
C MET A 309 0.94 21.99 3.44
N ILE A 310 2.21 22.05 3.00
CA ILE A 310 3.32 22.55 3.83
C ILE A 310 3.06 24.01 4.22
N ALA A 311 2.65 24.84 3.25
CA ALA A 311 2.30 26.25 3.49
C ALA A 311 1.17 26.42 4.51
N GLU A 312 0.23 25.43 4.56
CA GLU A 312 -0.90 25.42 5.51
C GLU A 312 -0.55 24.72 6.83
N GLY A 313 0.72 24.36 7.06
CA GLY A 313 1.19 23.87 8.35
C GLY A 313 1.35 22.35 8.47
N ALA A 314 1.24 21.60 7.37
CA ALA A 314 1.43 20.14 7.42
C ALA A 314 2.82 19.76 7.95
N ASN A 315 3.84 20.57 7.62
CA ASN A 315 5.19 20.32 8.08
C ASN A 315 5.31 20.38 9.62
N THR A 316 4.60 21.32 10.25
CA THR A 316 4.58 21.45 11.73
C THR A 316 4.06 20.15 12.36
N ILE A 317 2.94 19.61 11.84
CA ILE A 317 2.36 18.34 12.33
C ILE A 317 3.41 17.22 12.20
N LEU A 318 4.04 17.11 11.04
CA LEU A 318 5.00 16.04 10.75
C LEU A 318 6.27 16.16 11.63
N GLU A 319 6.76 17.37 11.87
CA GLU A 319 7.92 17.64 12.75
C GLU A 319 7.60 17.27 14.20
N GLU A 320 6.43 17.64 14.70
CA GLU A 320 5.97 17.26 16.05
C GLU A 320 5.94 15.74 16.23
N ILE A 321 5.45 15.01 15.20
CA ILE A 321 5.42 13.54 15.21
C ILE A 321 6.83 12.96 15.26
N ARG A 322 7.74 13.49 14.42
CA ARG A 322 9.14 13.03 14.39
C ARG A 322 9.84 13.27 15.74
N ALA A 323 9.59 14.42 16.35
CA ALA A 323 10.17 14.78 17.65
C ALA A 323 9.64 13.88 18.77
N GLY A 324 8.36 13.47 18.73
CA GLY A 324 7.74 12.59 19.71
C GLY A 324 8.15 11.13 19.59
N LEU A 325 8.71 10.74 18.43
CA LEU A 325 9.20 9.38 18.18
C LEU A 325 10.68 9.18 18.56
N ARG A 326 11.39 10.20 19.08
CA ARG A 326 12.79 10.16 19.52
C ARG A 326 12.92 9.73 20.97
#